data_b175997286a003db790046824a1d7a62
#
_entry.id   b175997286a003db790046824a1d7a62
#
_cell.length_a   1.000
_cell.length_b   1.000
_cell.length_c   1.000
_cell.angle_alpha   90.00
_cell.angle_beta   90.00
_cell.angle_gamma   90.00
#
_symmetry.space_group_name_H-M   'P 1'
#
loop_
_entity.id
_entity.type
_entity.pdbx_description
1 polymer ?
#
loop_
_entity_poly.entity_id
_entity_poly.type
_entity_poly.pdbx_seq_one_letter_code
_entity_poly.pdbx_strand_id
1 'polypeptide(L)'
;MVSMARDNPLEGARKRAKTTTSSFGVSKREGHDSSVYYGSRMYDDLVSQRDVGDTAELPDELANIVINGDSKSMAIPDNCVHLEVTSPPYNASKTYDEDLSLTEYLEMLHQVFAECYRVLAPGGRMVVNVANLGRKPYIPLTSHVNLIMHEIGFMHRGEVIWDKSASAGSSCAWGSFQSASNPCLRDIHELSLIHI
;
A
#
# COMPACT_ATOMS: atom_id res chain seq x y z
N MET A 1 18.32 -27.64 -31.62
CA MET A 1 18.69 -26.99 -30.37
C MET A 1 19.40 -25.68 -30.73
N VAL A 2 18.66 -24.58 -30.88
CA VAL A 2 19.20 -23.28 -31.25
C VAL A 2 19.41 -22.53 -29.94
N SER A 3 20.67 -22.35 -29.55
CA SER A 3 21.07 -21.53 -28.44
C SER A 3 20.89 -20.05 -28.84
N MET A 4 19.82 -19.42 -28.39
CA MET A 4 19.74 -17.97 -28.45
C MET A 4 20.67 -17.38 -27.36
N ALA A 5 21.81 -16.88 -27.79
CA ALA A 5 22.65 -16.03 -26.96
C ALA A 5 21.81 -14.79 -26.61
N ARG A 6 21.53 -14.58 -25.34
CA ARG A 6 20.88 -13.36 -24.86
C ARG A 6 21.95 -12.27 -24.88
N ASP A 7 21.72 -11.24 -25.67
CA ASP A 7 22.51 -10.02 -25.63
C ASP A 7 22.46 -9.46 -24.20
N ASN A 8 23.64 -9.22 -23.65
CA ASN A 8 23.80 -8.62 -22.35
C ASN A 8 23.39 -7.14 -22.43
N PRO A 9 22.29 -6.68 -21.79
CA PRO A 9 21.82 -5.31 -21.89
C PRO A 9 22.80 -4.27 -21.31
N LEU A 10 23.94 -4.70 -20.77
CA LEU A 10 24.94 -3.83 -20.18
C LEU A 10 25.95 -3.26 -21.20
N GLU A 11 25.97 -3.74 -22.45
CA GLU A 11 26.94 -3.29 -23.46
C GLU A 11 26.58 -1.97 -24.17
N GLY A 12 25.62 -1.22 -23.72
CA GLY A 12 25.21 0.05 -24.32
C GLY A 12 24.96 1.21 -23.35
N ALA A 13 25.20 1.01 -22.06
CA ALA A 13 24.91 2.03 -21.06
C ALA A 13 25.80 3.27 -21.26
N ARG A 14 25.25 4.33 -21.86
CA ARG A 14 25.89 5.65 -21.94
C ARG A 14 26.21 6.12 -20.52
N LYS A 15 27.49 6.37 -20.21
CA LYS A 15 27.91 7.04 -18.98
C LYS A 15 27.20 8.39 -18.89
N ARG A 16 26.21 8.48 -17.99
CA ARG A 16 25.55 9.75 -17.68
C ARG A 16 26.56 10.70 -17.03
N ALA A 17 26.49 11.96 -17.41
CA ALA A 17 27.25 13.02 -16.76
C ALA A 17 26.86 13.11 -15.28
N LYS A 18 27.85 13.31 -14.39
CA LYS A 18 27.59 13.51 -12.96
C LYS A 18 26.68 14.73 -12.79
N THR A 19 25.53 14.55 -12.14
CA THR A 19 24.69 15.70 -11.77
C THR A 19 25.35 16.48 -10.64
N THR A 20 25.32 17.80 -10.73
CA THR A 20 25.92 18.72 -9.74
C THR A 20 25.03 18.98 -8.53
N THR A 21 23.86 18.37 -8.44
CA THR A 21 22.91 18.50 -7.33
C THR A 21 23.18 17.48 -6.23
N SER A 22 24.34 17.50 -5.61
CA SER A 22 24.74 16.51 -4.60
C SER A 22 24.65 17.00 -3.17
N SER A 23 23.94 18.06 -2.87
CA SER A 23 23.84 18.56 -1.52
C SER A 23 22.45 18.31 -0.92
N PHE A 24 22.41 17.86 0.30
CA PHE A 24 21.25 17.53 1.12
C PHE A 24 20.67 16.12 0.91
N GLY A 25 21.33 15.14 1.49
CA GLY A 25 20.67 13.86 1.81
C GLY A 25 20.23 13.00 0.63
N VAL A 26 20.51 13.45 -0.57
CA VAL A 26 20.26 12.72 -1.81
C VAL A 26 21.21 11.52 -1.83
N SER A 27 20.65 10.31 -1.80
CA SER A 27 21.47 9.11 -1.88
C SER A 27 22.24 9.12 -3.21
N LYS A 28 23.46 8.53 -3.22
CA LYS A 28 24.27 8.35 -4.44
C LYS A 28 23.53 7.58 -5.56
N ARG A 29 22.31 7.16 -5.32
CA ARG A 29 21.42 6.42 -6.25
C ARG A 29 20.51 7.32 -7.07
N GLU A 30 20.36 8.59 -6.73
CA GLU A 30 19.62 9.51 -7.59
C GLU A 30 20.39 9.74 -8.91
N GLY A 31 19.68 9.57 -10.01
CA GLY A 31 20.25 9.67 -11.34
C GLY A 31 20.85 8.38 -11.89
N HIS A 32 20.80 7.25 -11.18
CA HIS A 32 21.09 5.95 -11.75
C HIS A 32 19.94 5.50 -12.65
N ASP A 33 20.29 5.00 -13.82
CA ASP A 33 19.34 4.25 -14.63
C ASP A 33 19.05 2.92 -13.94
N SER A 34 17.86 2.79 -13.40
CA SER A 34 17.42 1.59 -12.68
C SER A 34 16.70 0.58 -13.60
N SER A 35 16.58 0.86 -14.89
CA SER A 35 15.89 -0.01 -15.85
C SER A 35 16.44 -1.44 -15.86
N VAL A 36 17.74 -1.62 -15.64
CA VAL A 36 18.39 -2.94 -15.54
C VAL A 36 17.80 -3.78 -14.40
N TYR A 37 17.43 -3.15 -13.29
CA TYR A 37 16.84 -3.85 -12.15
C TYR A 37 15.38 -4.22 -12.42
N TYR A 38 14.62 -3.32 -13.06
CA TYR A 38 13.22 -3.56 -13.40
C TYR A 38 13.04 -4.50 -14.60
N GLY A 39 14.05 -4.72 -15.41
CA GLY A 39 14.07 -5.72 -16.47
C GLY A 39 14.40 -7.14 -15.98
N SER A 40 14.45 -7.39 -14.67
CA SER A 40 14.64 -8.75 -14.14
C SER A 40 13.33 -9.53 -14.15
N ARG A 41 13.41 -10.84 -14.31
CA ARG A 41 12.24 -11.73 -14.32
C ARG A 41 11.38 -11.66 -13.06
N MET A 42 11.92 -11.14 -11.96
CA MET A 42 11.18 -10.93 -10.72
C MET A 42 10.03 -9.93 -10.90
N TYR A 43 10.15 -9.03 -11.86
CA TYR A 43 9.16 -7.99 -12.12
C TYR A 43 8.20 -8.33 -13.26
N ASP A 44 8.44 -9.41 -13.99
CA ASP A 44 7.60 -9.81 -15.15
C ASP A 44 6.12 -10.02 -14.75
N ASP A 45 5.90 -10.55 -13.54
CA ASP A 45 4.56 -10.84 -13.03
C ASP A 45 3.96 -9.66 -12.21
N LEU A 46 4.74 -8.63 -11.95
CA LEU A 46 4.32 -7.48 -11.12
C LEU A 46 3.84 -6.29 -11.95
N VAL A 47 4.08 -6.30 -13.26
CA VAL A 47 3.60 -5.25 -14.14
C VAL A 47 2.11 -5.45 -14.32
N SER A 48 1.32 -4.54 -13.75
CA SER A 48 -0.12 -4.53 -13.96
C SER A 48 -0.42 -4.49 -15.46
N GLN A 49 -1.14 -5.51 -15.95
CA GLN A 49 -1.67 -5.56 -17.31
C GLN A 49 -3.01 -4.80 -17.42
N ARG A 50 -3.29 -3.92 -16.47
CA ARG A 50 -4.47 -3.08 -16.57
C ARG A 50 -4.40 -2.33 -17.90
N ASP A 51 -5.43 -2.52 -18.71
CA ASP A 51 -5.70 -1.60 -19.82
C ASP A 51 -6.01 -0.23 -19.21
N VAL A 52 -5.01 0.62 -19.23
CA VAL A 52 -5.03 1.90 -18.52
C VAL A 52 -5.84 2.85 -19.39
N GLY A 53 -7.15 2.84 -19.20
CA GLY A 53 -8.03 3.80 -19.84
C GLY A 53 -7.59 5.26 -19.57
N ASP A 54 -8.17 6.19 -20.30
CA ASP A 54 -7.94 7.61 -20.07
C ASP A 54 -8.43 8.03 -18.69
N THR A 55 -7.76 9.02 -18.10
CA THR A 55 -8.24 9.68 -16.88
C THR A 55 -9.55 10.41 -17.18
N ALA A 56 -10.60 10.11 -16.42
CA ALA A 56 -11.86 10.82 -16.50
C ALA A 56 -11.84 12.08 -15.62
N GLU A 57 -12.64 13.05 -15.96
CA GLU A 57 -12.86 14.21 -15.10
C GLU A 57 -13.87 13.89 -14.01
N LEU A 58 -13.59 14.34 -12.79
CA LEU A 58 -14.55 14.26 -11.69
C LEU A 58 -15.68 15.29 -11.96
N PRO A 59 -16.96 14.88 -11.95
CA PRO A 59 -18.08 15.81 -12.07
C PRO A 59 -18.03 16.91 -11.00
N ASP A 60 -18.32 18.16 -11.39
CA ASP A 60 -18.26 19.31 -10.49
C ASP A 60 -19.16 19.15 -9.25
N GLU A 61 -20.30 18.48 -9.40
CA GLU A 61 -21.23 18.18 -8.31
C GLU A 61 -20.67 17.22 -7.25
N LEU A 62 -19.63 16.48 -7.59
CA LEU A 62 -18.92 15.59 -6.66
C LEU A 62 -17.66 16.23 -6.05
N ALA A 63 -17.30 17.44 -6.50
CA ALA A 63 -16.13 18.14 -6.01
C ALA A 63 -16.43 18.88 -4.68
N ASN A 64 -15.49 18.78 -3.72
CA ASN A 64 -15.55 19.51 -2.44
C ASN A 64 -16.80 19.24 -1.59
N ILE A 65 -17.38 18.06 -1.69
CA ILE A 65 -18.55 17.64 -0.91
C ILE A 65 -18.22 16.42 -0.04
N VAL A 66 -19.05 16.19 0.96
CA VAL A 66 -19.04 14.96 1.77
C VAL A 66 -20.22 14.10 1.31
N ILE A 67 -19.93 12.89 0.87
CA ILE A 67 -20.93 11.93 0.41
C ILE A 67 -21.15 10.88 1.50
N ASN A 68 -22.40 10.68 1.91
CA ASN A 68 -22.78 9.57 2.76
C ASN A 68 -23.21 8.40 1.87
N GLY A 69 -22.46 7.30 1.89
CA GLY A 69 -22.70 6.14 1.03
C GLY A 69 -21.90 4.92 1.46
N ASP A 70 -22.12 3.80 0.76
CA ASP A 70 -21.36 2.57 0.95
C ASP A 70 -20.06 2.63 0.11
N SER A 71 -18.91 2.52 0.75
CA SER A 71 -17.60 2.53 0.07
C SER A 71 -17.35 1.28 -0.78
N LYS A 72 -18.18 0.24 -0.67
CA LYS A 72 -18.16 -0.92 -1.58
C LYS A 72 -18.81 -0.62 -2.93
N SER A 73 -19.53 0.49 -3.05
CA SER A 73 -20.22 0.91 -4.28
C SER A 73 -20.36 2.43 -4.31
N MET A 74 -19.31 3.11 -4.73
CA MET A 74 -19.27 4.56 -4.77
C MET A 74 -19.92 5.11 -6.03
N ALA A 75 -20.80 6.11 -5.89
CA ALA A 75 -21.39 6.84 -7.01
C ALA A 75 -20.38 7.83 -7.64
N ILE A 76 -19.16 7.34 -7.91
CA ILE A 76 -18.05 8.07 -8.50
C ILE A 76 -17.68 7.39 -9.82
N PRO A 77 -17.42 8.13 -10.91
CA PRO A 77 -16.98 7.56 -12.16
C PRO A 77 -15.65 6.81 -12.06
N ASP A 78 -15.39 5.92 -13.00
CA ASP A 78 -14.13 5.21 -13.12
C ASP A 78 -12.98 6.19 -13.43
N ASN A 79 -11.78 5.89 -12.95
CA ASN A 79 -10.54 6.56 -13.35
C ASN A 79 -10.50 8.09 -13.13
N CYS A 80 -11.17 8.64 -12.13
CA CYS A 80 -11.23 10.09 -11.91
C CYS A 80 -10.61 10.58 -10.60
N VAL A 81 -10.26 9.69 -9.67
CA VAL A 81 -9.67 10.05 -8.37
C VAL A 81 -8.16 9.92 -8.43
N HIS A 82 -7.41 10.94 -8.01
CA HIS A 82 -5.95 10.93 -8.08
C HIS A 82 -5.28 10.52 -6.77
N LEU A 83 -5.97 10.70 -5.65
CA LEU A 83 -5.47 10.35 -4.33
C LEU A 83 -6.61 9.85 -3.45
N GLU A 84 -6.39 8.69 -2.86
CA GLU A 84 -7.24 8.13 -1.83
C GLU A 84 -6.44 7.92 -0.56
N VAL A 85 -7.01 8.29 0.57
CA VAL A 85 -6.40 8.09 1.89
C VAL A 85 -7.45 7.50 2.82
N THR A 86 -7.17 6.34 3.36
CA THR A 86 -8.10 5.66 4.26
C THR A 86 -7.39 5.02 5.45
N SER A 87 -8.13 4.91 6.53
CA SER A 87 -7.78 4.07 7.69
C SER A 87 -9.03 3.22 7.98
N PRO A 88 -9.08 1.97 7.49
CA PRO A 88 -10.25 1.14 7.67
C PRO A 88 -10.46 0.81 9.16
N PRO A 89 -11.70 0.50 9.60
CA PRO A 89 -11.93 0.01 10.95
C PRO A 89 -11.14 -1.30 11.15
N TYR A 90 -10.50 -1.46 12.32
CA TYR A 90 -9.60 -2.60 12.56
C TYR A 90 -10.32 -3.87 13.05
N ASN A 91 -11.64 -3.85 13.13
CA ASN A 91 -12.46 -4.92 13.72
C ASN A 91 -11.94 -5.34 15.12
N ALA A 92 -11.62 -4.34 15.95
CA ALA A 92 -10.96 -4.50 17.23
C ALA A 92 -11.92 -4.40 18.43
N SER A 93 -13.20 -4.64 18.20
CA SER A 93 -14.30 -4.54 19.19
C SER A 93 -14.50 -3.11 19.71
N LYS A 94 -14.45 -2.14 18.80
CA LYS A 94 -14.84 -0.76 19.07
C LYS A 94 -16.35 -0.61 18.86
N THR A 95 -16.93 0.46 19.39
CA THR A 95 -18.39 0.72 19.30
C THR A 95 -18.91 0.93 17.88
N TYR A 96 -18.01 1.17 16.93
CA TYR A 96 -18.29 1.36 15.51
C TYR A 96 -17.86 0.17 14.64
N ASP A 97 -17.24 -0.86 15.25
CA ASP A 97 -16.88 -2.09 14.54
C ASP A 97 -18.10 -3.00 14.46
N GLU A 98 -18.30 -3.63 13.31
CA GLU A 98 -19.12 -4.82 13.18
C GLU A 98 -18.36 -6.01 13.76
N ASP A 99 -19.05 -6.96 14.38
CA ASP A 99 -18.43 -8.17 14.92
C ASP A 99 -18.25 -9.21 13.80
N LEU A 100 -17.35 -8.90 12.88
CA LEU A 100 -17.04 -9.76 11.74
C LEU A 100 -15.96 -10.78 12.10
N SER A 101 -16.09 -11.98 11.57
CA SER A 101 -14.97 -12.93 11.53
C SER A 101 -13.81 -12.34 10.69
N LEU A 102 -12.60 -12.86 10.86
CA LEU A 102 -11.47 -12.41 10.07
C LEU A 102 -11.73 -12.55 8.56
N THR A 103 -12.36 -13.65 8.15
CA THR A 103 -12.69 -13.90 6.74
C THR A 103 -13.67 -12.87 6.20
N GLU A 104 -14.75 -12.60 6.89
CA GLU A 104 -15.75 -11.61 6.51
C GLU A 104 -15.15 -10.19 6.47
N TYR A 105 -14.28 -9.88 7.43
CA TYR A 105 -13.58 -8.61 7.46
C TYR A 105 -12.63 -8.43 6.26
N LEU A 106 -11.85 -9.45 5.91
CA LEU A 106 -10.95 -9.39 4.76
C LEU A 106 -11.73 -9.32 3.44
N GLU A 107 -12.85 -10.03 3.34
CA GLU A 107 -13.75 -9.93 2.18
C GLU A 107 -14.35 -8.52 2.04
N MET A 108 -14.77 -7.91 3.12
CA MET A 108 -15.25 -6.52 3.14
C MET A 108 -14.14 -5.55 2.67
N LEU A 109 -12.90 -5.72 3.16
CA LEU A 109 -11.77 -4.92 2.70
C LEU A 109 -11.48 -5.10 1.21
N HIS A 110 -11.55 -6.35 0.72
CA HIS A 110 -11.36 -6.63 -0.70
C HIS A 110 -12.38 -5.88 -1.56
N GLN A 111 -13.66 -5.91 -1.19
CA GLN A 111 -14.73 -5.22 -1.92
C GLN A 111 -14.51 -3.71 -1.94
N VAL A 112 -14.16 -3.11 -0.81
CA VAL A 112 -13.89 -1.67 -0.71
C VAL A 112 -12.67 -1.29 -1.56
N PHE A 113 -11.58 -2.03 -1.44
CA PHE A 113 -10.36 -1.71 -2.19
C PHE A 113 -10.49 -1.97 -3.69
N ALA A 114 -11.30 -2.94 -4.10
CA ALA A 114 -11.63 -3.13 -5.51
C ALA A 114 -12.40 -1.92 -6.07
N GLU A 115 -13.31 -1.36 -5.29
CA GLU A 115 -14.05 -0.16 -5.67
C GLU A 115 -13.14 1.08 -5.70
N CYS A 116 -12.24 1.22 -4.74
CA CYS A 116 -11.20 2.24 -4.76
C CYS A 116 -10.34 2.12 -6.03
N TYR A 117 -9.94 0.90 -6.40
CA TYR A 117 -9.17 0.66 -7.62
C TYR A 117 -9.92 1.08 -8.89
N ARG A 118 -11.24 0.89 -8.93
CA ARG A 118 -12.08 1.30 -10.07
C ARG A 118 -12.09 2.81 -10.25
N VAL A 119 -12.27 3.57 -9.17
CA VAL A 119 -12.39 5.04 -9.25
C VAL A 119 -11.03 5.73 -9.36
N LEU A 120 -9.95 5.06 -8.96
CA LEU A 120 -8.62 5.64 -9.00
C LEU A 120 -8.13 5.82 -10.44
N ALA A 121 -7.71 7.03 -10.77
CA ALA A 121 -7.14 7.35 -12.07
C ALA A 121 -5.83 6.59 -12.32
N PRO A 122 -5.46 6.31 -13.57
CA PRO A 122 -4.16 5.73 -13.91
C PRO A 122 -3.00 6.53 -13.31
N GLY A 123 -2.12 5.86 -12.56
CA GLY A 123 -1.03 6.52 -11.84
C GLY A 123 -1.45 7.29 -10.58
N GLY A 124 -2.72 7.23 -10.21
CA GLY A 124 -3.21 7.73 -8.91
C GLY A 124 -2.58 6.99 -7.73
N ARG A 125 -2.80 7.47 -6.55
CA ARG A 125 -2.22 6.93 -5.31
C ARG A 125 -3.29 6.55 -4.31
N MET A 126 -3.14 5.38 -3.71
CA MET A 126 -3.91 4.99 -2.54
C MET A 126 -2.99 4.84 -1.34
N VAL A 127 -3.38 5.41 -0.21
CA VAL A 127 -2.68 5.30 1.06
C VAL A 127 -3.60 4.64 2.07
N VAL A 128 -3.21 3.47 2.56
CA VAL A 128 -3.95 2.73 3.57
C VAL A 128 -3.17 2.75 4.88
N ASN A 129 -3.68 3.44 5.89
CA ASN A 129 -3.10 3.43 7.22
C ASN A 129 -3.72 2.32 8.05
N VAL A 130 -2.92 1.37 8.50
CA VAL A 130 -3.38 0.19 9.22
C VAL A 130 -2.36 -0.27 10.25
N ALA A 131 -2.84 -0.79 11.38
CA ALA A 131 -2.01 -1.41 12.41
C ALA A 131 -2.27 -2.92 12.47
N ASN A 132 -1.24 -3.67 12.83
CA ASN A 132 -1.39 -5.06 13.19
C ASN A 132 -2.11 -5.20 14.53
N LEU A 133 -2.86 -6.28 14.70
CA LEU A 133 -3.60 -6.53 15.93
C LEU A 133 -2.77 -7.42 16.85
N GLY A 134 -2.15 -6.81 17.85
CA GLY A 134 -1.32 -7.47 18.87
C GLY A 134 -2.12 -8.29 19.89
N ARG A 135 -3.08 -9.09 19.44
CA ARG A 135 -3.91 -9.95 20.29
C ARG A 135 -3.45 -11.40 20.24
N LYS A 136 -4.16 -12.28 20.89
CA LYS A 136 -3.91 -13.73 20.89
C LYS A 136 -5.03 -14.44 20.13
N PRO A 137 -4.76 -14.97 18.93
CA PRO A 137 -3.48 -14.89 18.21
C PRO A 137 -3.17 -13.46 17.68
N TYR A 138 -1.90 -13.19 17.38
CA TYR A 138 -1.49 -11.99 16.66
C TYR A 138 -1.99 -12.05 15.21
N ILE A 139 -2.57 -10.95 14.75
CA ILE A 139 -3.07 -10.84 13.38
C ILE A 139 -2.23 -9.83 12.61
N PRO A 140 -1.42 -10.28 11.63
CA PRO A 140 -0.59 -9.40 10.80
C PRO A 140 -1.45 -8.72 9.72
N LEU A 141 -2.30 -7.78 10.12
CA LEU A 141 -3.30 -7.17 9.26
C LEU A 141 -2.67 -6.44 8.05
N THR A 142 -1.51 -5.82 8.24
CA THR A 142 -0.76 -5.19 7.14
C THR A 142 -0.39 -6.17 6.04
N SER A 143 -0.03 -7.40 6.40
CA SER A 143 0.29 -8.45 5.42
C SER A 143 -0.95 -8.87 4.63
N HIS A 144 -2.09 -9.01 5.30
CA HIS A 144 -3.35 -9.31 4.63
C HIS A 144 -3.77 -8.20 3.67
N VAL A 145 -3.65 -6.93 4.10
CA VAL A 145 -3.96 -5.78 3.24
C VAL A 145 -3.07 -5.77 2.01
N ASN A 146 -1.75 -5.98 2.17
CA ASN A 146 -0.82 -6.04 1.03
C ASN A 146 -1.19 -7.14 0.02
N LEU A 147 -1.57 -8.32 0.49
CA LEU A 147 -1.99 -9.42 -0.39
C LEU A 147 -3.28 -9.09 -1.14
N ILE A 148 -4.29 -8.54 -0.46
CA ILE A 148 -5.54 -8.10 -1.08
C ILE A 148 -5.28 -7.03 -2.14
N MET A 149 -4.47 -6.02 -1.83
CA MET A 149 -4.15 -4.96 -2.76
C MET A 149 -3.42 -5.49 -4.00
N HIS A 150 -2.49 -6.41 -3.81
CA HIS A 150 -1.79 -7.07 -4.91
C HIS A 150 -2.73 -7.90 -5.78
N GLU A 151 -3.65 -8.66 -5.18
CA GLU A 151 -4.65 -9.48 -5.87
C GLU A 151 -5.59 -8.62 -6.74
N ILE A 152 -5.99 -7.46 -6.24
CA ILE A 152 -6.82 -6.49 -6.99
C ILE A 152 -6.05 -5.90 -8.19
N GLY A 153 -4.72 -5.82 -8.11
CA GLY A 153 -3.87 -5.31 -9.18
C GLY A 153 -3.12 -4.01 -8.85
N PHE A 154 -3.16 -3.58 -7.60
CA PHE A 154 -2.32 -2.46 -7.16
C PHE A 154 -0.84 -2.82 -7.15
N MET A 155 0.00 -1.86 -7.50
CA MET A 155 1.46 -1.97 -7.34
C MET A 155 1.89 -1.28 -6.04
N HIS A 156 2.53 -2.02 -5.16
CA HIS A 156 3.08 -1.47 -3.92
C HIS A 156 4.23 -0.49 -4.22
N ARG A 157 4.15 0.74 -3.69
CA ARG A 157 5.16 1.80 -3.93
C ARG A 157 6.04 2.07 -2.74
N GLY A 158 5.58 1.78 -1.55
CA GLY A 158 6.36 1.99 -0.34
C GLY A 158 5.52 1.88 0.90
N GLU A 159 6.20 2.04 2.02
CA GLU A 159 5.63 1.95 3.35
C GLU A 159 6.18 3.09 4.20
N VAL A 160 5.31 3.77 4.91
CA VAL A 160 5.64 4.81 5.87
C VAL A 160 5.30 4.31 7.26
N ILE A 161 6.25 4.35 8.16
CA ILE A 161 6.07 3.94 9.55
C ILE A 161 5.67 5.18 10.37
N TRP A 162 4.49 5.11 10.96
CA TRP A 162 4.09 6.08 11.97
C TRP A 162 4.49 5.55 13.35
N ASP A 163 5.60 6.04 13.86
CA ASP A 163 6.08 5.70 15.20
C ASP A 163 5.26 6.46 16.26
N LYS A 164 4.52 5.70 17.05
CA LYS A 164 3.69 6.22 18.17
C LYS A 164 4.39 6.14 19.51
N SER A 165 5.64 5.70 19.59
CA SER A 165 6.33 5.43 20.84
C SER A 165 6.39 6.66 21.76
N ALA A 166 6.55 7.84 21.21
CA ALA A 166 6.59 9.10 21.96
C ALA A 166 5.23 9.53 22.56
N SER A 167 4.11 9.06 21.97
CA SER A 167 2.74 9.44 22.38
C SER A 167 1.99 8.30 23.06
N ALA A 168 2.47 7.09 22.89
CA ALA A 168 1.81 5.87 23.34
C ALA A 168 2.07 5.59 24.81
N GLY A 169 2.04 6.39 25.72
CA GLY A 169 2.21 6.18 27.18
C GLY A 169 2.62 4.76 27.62
N SER A 170 2.97 4.55 28.82
CA SER A 170 3.44 3.25 29.37
C SER A 170 2.55 2.02 29.06
N SER A 171 1.30 2.23 28.68
CA SER A 171 0.36 1.12 28.40
C SER A 171 0.65 0.32 27.13
N CYS A 172 1.38 0.88 26.16
CA CYS A 172 1.70 0.19 24.90
C CYS A 172 2.93 -0.73 25.04
N ALA A 173 3.80 -0.46 25.99
CA ALA A 173 4.98 -1.27 26.27
C ALA A 173 4.71 -2.50 27.15
N TRP A 174 3.54 -2.58 27.76
CA TRP A 174 3.19 -3.63 28.71
C TRP A 174 2.58 -4.85 28.01
N GLY A 175 3.38 -5.50 27.20
CA GLY A 175 3.12 -6.86 26.81
C GLY A 175 3.18 -7.78 28.05
N SER A 176 3.69 -8.92 27.93
CA SER A 176 3.88 -9.92 28.97
C SER A 176 5.14 -9.71 29.81
N PHE A 177 5.52 -8.49 30.13
CA PHE A 177 6.78 -8.19 30.82
C PHE A 177 6.98 -9.01 32.11
N GLN A 178 5.91 -9.40 32.79
CA GLN A 178 5.95 -10.23 33.99
C GLN A 178 5.52 -11.68 33.77
N SER A 179 5.22 -12.09 32.55
CA SER A 179 4.78 -13.46 32.25
C SER A 179 5.69 -14.10 31.21
N ALA A 180 6.72 -14.79 31.68
CA ALA A 180 7.65 -15.51 30.80
C ALA A 180 6.98 -16.70 30.07
N SER A 181 5.81 -17.15 30.53
CA SER A 181 5.10 -18.30 29.96
C SER A 181 4.36 -17.98 28.64
N ASN A 182 4.11 -16.71 28.35
CA ASN A 182 3.38 -16.33 27.15
C ASN A 182 3.75 -14.89 26.72
N PRO A 183 4.98 -14.68 26.25
CA PRO A 183 5.45 -13.35 25.84
C PRO A 183 4.64 -12.87 24.64
N CYS A 184 4.20 -11.61 24.68
CA CYS A 184 3.52 -10.94 23.59
C CYS A 184 4.28 -9.66 23.25
N LEU A 185 4.73 -9.55 22.01
CA LEU A 185 5.24 -8.30 21.47
C LEU A 185 4.06 -7.44 21.02
N ARG A 186 4.11 -6.16 21.33
CA ARG A 186 3.12 -5.18 20.85
C ARG A 186 3.78 -4.23 19.90
N ASP A 187 3.12 -4.01 18.80
CA ASP A 187 3.52 -2.97 17.86
C ASP A 187 3.22 -1.59 18.46
N ILE A 188 4.21 -0.73 18.41
CA ILE A 188 4.12 0.67 18.84
C ILE A 188 4.00 1.63 17.66
N HIS A 189 3.79 1.10 16.49
CA HIS A 189 3.72 1.83 15.22
C HIS A 189 2.48 1.43 14.42
N GLU A 190 2.11 2.27 13.51
CA GLU A 190 1.19 1.96 12.42
C GLU A 190 1.91 2.09 11.09
N LEU A 191 1.42 1.37 10.10
CA LEU A 191 2.00 1.37 8.77
C LEU A 191 1.04 2.07 7.81
N SER A 192 1.56 3.03 7.06
CA SER A 192 0.84 3.62 5.93
C SER A 192 1.39 3.00 4.65
N LEU A 193 0.61 2.10 4.06
CA LEU A 193 0.94 1.39 2.84
C LEU A 193 0.56 2.26 1.64
N ILE A 194 1.50 2.48 0.73
CA ILE A 194 1.31 3.34 -0.45
C ILE A 194 1.25 2.46 -1.68
N HIS A 195 0.17 2.59 -2.43
CA HIS A 195 -0.12 1.82 -3.65
C HIS A 195 -0.39 2.74 -4.84
N ILE A 196 -0.22 2.19 -6.05
CA ILE A 196 -0.57 2.81 -7.33
C ILE A 196 -1.45 1.85 -8.10
#